data_3257f13680b5ee586a28b277cc95e299
#
_entry.id   3257f13680b5ee586a28b277cc95e299
#
_cell.length_a   1.000
_cell.length_b   1.000
_cell.length_c   1.000
_cell.angle_alpha   90.00
_cell.angle_beta   90.00
_cell.angle_gamma   90.00
#
_symmetry.space_group_name_H-M   'P 1'
#
loop_
_entity.id
_entity.type
_entity.pdbx_description
1 polymer ?
#
loop_
_entity_poly.entity_id
_entity_poly.type
_entity_poly.pdbx_seq_one_letter_code
_entity_poly.pdbx_strand_id
1 'polypeptide(L)' 'MKMYVGNLIYNMTEKELKNIFRPFGKVLSSLIIKDQYTRQSKNMGYVVMAVYEEGKRAVKELNGKEIHNRSLIVRKA' A
#
# COMPACT_ATOMS: atom_id res chain seq x y z
N MET A 1 -12.45 2.85 0.56
CA MET A 1 -11.98 1.53 1.04
C MET A 1 -10.56 1.66 1.57
N LYS A 2 -10.34 1.23 2.80
CA LYS A 2 -9.01 1.21 3.40
C LYS A 2 -8.38 -0.17 3.23
N MET A 3 -7.11 -0.17 2.84
CA MET A 3 -6.37 -1.41 2.60
C MET A 3 -5.08 -1.42 3.40
N TYR A 4 -4.76 -2.60 3.94
CA TYR A 4 -3.46 -2.88 4.53
C TYR A 4 -2.52 -3.33 3.42
N VAL A 5 -1.29 -2.79 3.43
CA VAL A 5 -0.25 -3.17 2.48
C VAL A 5 0.99 -3.56 3.28
N GLY A 6 1.44 -4.79 3.09
CA GLY A 6 2.57 -5.33 3.85
C GLY A 6 3.70 -5.80 2.96
N ASN A 7 4.77 -6.19 3.61
CA ASN A 7 6.00 -6.68 2.98
C ASN A 7 6.65 -5.65 2.04
N LEU A 8 6.57 -4.38 2.42
CA LEU A 8 7.18 -3.29 1.68
C LEU A 8 8.69 -3.24 1.93
N ILE A 9 9.45 -2.72 0.97
CA ILE A 9 10.86 -2.42 1.23
C ILE A 9 10.95 -1.29 2.26
N TYR A 10 12.03 -1.29 3.03
CA TYR A 10 12.17 -0.36 4.17
C TYR A 10 12.19 1.10 3.76
N ASN A 11 12.62 1.42 2.53
CA ASN A 11 12.72 2.80 2.06
C ASN A 11 11.59 3.20 1.11
N MET A 12 10.49 2.44 1.08
CA MET A 12 9.30 2.80 0.32
C MET A 12 8.77 4.15 0.80
N THR A 13 8.50 5.05 -0.14
CA THR A 13 7.90 6.34 0.18
C THR A 13 6.38 6.29 0.06
N GLU A 14 5.69 7.22 0.71
CA GLU A 14 4.24 7.33 0.60
C GLU A 14 3.82 7.66 -0.82
N LYS A 15 4.62 8.47 -1.51
CA LYS A 15 4.37 8.79 -2.91
C LYS A 15 4.47 7.55 -3.80
N GLU A 16 5.49 6.73 -3.59
CA GLU A 16 5.66 5.49 -4.35
C GLU A 16 4.50 4.53 -4.08
N LEU A 17 4.11 4.38 -2.82
CA LEU A 17 2.98 3.55 -2.44
C LEU A 17 1.70 4.03 -3.12
N LYS A 18 1.45 5.33 -3.11
CA LYS A 18 0.30 5.93 -3.81
C LYS A 18 0.33 5.59 -5.30
N ASN A 19 1.50 5.71 -5.93
CA ASN A 19 1.66 5.47 -7.36
C ASN A 19 1.39 4.00 -7.75
N ILE A 20 1.63 3.07 -6.84
CA ILE A 20 1.31 1.65 -7.08
C ILE A 20 -0.20 1.45 -7.20
N PHE A 21 -1.00 2.20 -6.46
CA PHE A 21 -2.46 2.06 -6.43
C PHE A 21 -3.19 2.96 -7.42
N ARG A 22 -2.56 4.05 -7.88
CA ARG A 22 -3.21 5.02 -8.80
C ARG A 22 -3.76 4.42 -10.09
N PRO A 23 -3.13 3.40 -10.70
CA PRO A 23 -3.70 2.81 -11.91
C PRO A 23 -5.10 2.22 -11.74
N PHE A 24 -5.51 1.94 -10.50
CA PHE A 24 -6.81 1.34 -10.21
C PHE A 24 -7.88 2.37 -9.90
N GLY A 25 -7.51 3.62 -9.62
CA GLY A 25 -8.47 4.67 -9.35
C GLY A 25 -7.90 5.77 -8.45
N LYS A 26 -8.80 6.57 -7.90
CA LYS A 26 -8.42 7.71 -7.06
C LYS A 26 -7.96 7.24 -5.67
N VAL A 27 -6.74 7.61 -5.31
CA VAL A 27 -6.17 7.36 -3.99
C VAL A 27 -6.38 8.59 -3.13
N LEU A 28 -7.08 8.43 -2.00
CA LEU A 28 -7.34 9.52 -1.07
C LEU A 28 -6.17 9.74 -0.12
N SER A 29 -5.54 8.65 0.33
CA SER A 29 -4.39 8.76 1.22
C SER A 29 -3.51 7.53 1.10
N SER A 30 -2.23 7.70 1.41
CA SER A 30 -1.28 6.62 1.55
C SER A 30 -0.38 6.94 2.74
N LEU A 31 -0.15 5.94 3.58
CA LEU A 31 0.59 6.10 4.82
C LEU A 31 1.54 4.94 5.00
N ILE A 32 2.79 5.24 5.29
CA ILE A 32 3.79 4.23 5.70
C ILE A 32 3.88 4.26 7.22
N ILE A 33 3.74 3.10 7.84
CA ILE A 33 3.85 2.98 9.30
C ILE A 33 5.34 2.98 9.65
N LYS A 34 5.72 3.87 10.56
CA LYS A 34 7.10 4.01 11.01
C LYS A 34 7.19 3.79 12.51
N ASP A 35 8.35 3.28 12.94
CA ASP A 35 8.64 3.19 14.37
C ASP A 35 8.74 4.60 14.94
N GLN A 36 8.04 4.86 16.06
CA GLN A 36 7.96 6.20 16.60
C GLN A 36 9.27 6.69 17.25
N TYR A 37 10.17 5.78 17.57
CA TYR A 37 11.46 6.12 18.18
C TYR A 37 12.58 6.23 17.15
N THR A 38 12.70 5.25 16.27
CA THR A 38 13.78 5.20 15.27
C THR A 38 13.41 5.88 13.96
N ARG A 39 12.14 6.11 13.71
CA ARG A 39 11.59 6.64 12.45
C ARG A 39 11.81 5.71 11.26
N GLN A 40 12.18 4.46 11.51
CA GLN A 40 12.32 3.47 10.46
C GLN A 40 10.98 2.87 10.08
N SER A 41 10.80 2.56 8.80
CA SER A 41 9.60 1.90 8.30
C SER A 41 9.41 0.53 8.94
N LYS A 42 8.17 0.20 9.28
CA LYS A 42 7.81 -1.15 9.73
C LYS A 42 7.46 -2.05 8.54
N ASN A 43 7.79 -1.65 7.32
CA ASN A 43 7.58 -2.40 6.09
C ASN A 43 6.09 -2.64 5.80
N MET A 44 5.24 -1.76 6.26
CA MET A 44 3.80 -1.83 6.02
C MET A 44 3.18 -0.46 5.98
N GLY A 45 1.98 -0.37 5.43
CA GLY A 45 1.27 0.88 5.35
C GLY A 45 -0.21 0.66 5.08
N TYR A 46 -0.90 1.77 4.88
CA TYR A 46 -2.33 1.78 4.56
C TYR A 46 -2.58 2.69 3.39
N VAL A 47 -3.50 2.27 2.54
CA VAL A 47 -3.95 3.06 1.39
C VAL A 47 -5.46 3.15 1.46
N VAL A 48 -5.99 4.36 1.24
CA VAL A 48 -7.44 4.58 1.16
C VAL A 48 -7.78 5.00 -0.25
N MET A 49 -8.70 4.28 -0.89
CA MET A 49 -9.21 4.61 -2.21
C MET A 49 -10.65 5.11 -2.11
N ALA A 50 -11.00 6.04 -3.01
CA ALA A 50 -12.29 6.71 -2.97
C ALA A 50 -13.45 5.77 -3.32
N VAL A 51 -13.24 4.84 -4.26
CA VAL A 51 -14.30 3.98 -4.80
C VAL A 51 -14.05 2.54 -4.36
N TYR A 52 -15.03 1.95 -3.68
CA TYR A 52 -14.91 0.60 -3.12
C TYR A 52 -14.51 -0.44 -4.18
N GLU A 53 -15.19 -0.41 -5.34
CA GLU A 53 -14.92 -1.40 -6.40
C GLU A 53 -13.51 -1.29 -6.96
N GLU A 54 -12.97 -0.07 -7.03
CA GLU A 54 -11.60 0.14 -7.49
C GLU A 54 -10.59 -0.39 -6.45
N GLY A 55 -10.86 -0.16 -5.18
CA GLY A 55 -10.04 -0.71 -4.11
C GLY A 55 -10.05 -2.22 -4.08
N LYS A 56 -11.22 -2.81 -4.28
CA LYS A 56 -11.39 -4.25 -4.35
C LYS A 56 -10.58 -4.88 -5.49
N ARG A 57 -10.59 -4.23 -6.65
CA ARG A 57 -9.79 -4.65 -7.80
C ARG A 57 -8.30 -4.52 -7.53
N ALA A 58 -7.89 -3.45 -6.85
CA ALA A 58 -6.50 -3.25 -6.48
C ALA A 58 -6.02 -4.37 -5.56
N VAL A 59 -6.82 -4.76 -4.57
CA VAL A 59 -6.49 -5.89 -3.69
C VAL A 59 -6.26 -7.15 -4.53
N LYS A 60 -7.19 -7.46 -5.43
CA LYS A 60 -7.12 -8.66 -6.24
C LYS A 60 -5.86 -8.69 -7.10
N GLU A 61 -5.50 -7.56 -7.70
CA GLU A 61 -4.40 -7.51 -8.66
C GLU A 61 -3.03 -7.30 -8.02
N LEU A 62 -2.98 -6.63 -6.87
CA LEU A 62 -1.71 -6.30 -6.24
C LEU A 62 -1.28 -7.31 -5.18
N ASN A 63 -2.22 -8.04 -4.58
CA ASN A 63 -1.84 -9.04 -3.58
C ASN A 63 -1.00 -10.14 -4.23
N GLY A 64 0.20 -10.34 -3.72
CA GLY A 64 1.14 -11.32 -4.27
C GLY A 64 2.01 -10.78 -5.41
N LYS A 65 1.74 -9.56 -5.88
CA LYS A 65 2.56 -8.98 -6.95
C LYS A 65 3.94 -8.60 -6.41
N GLU A 66 4.97 -8.92 -7.17
CA GLU A 66 6.33 -8.61 -6.78
C GLU A 66 6.69 -7.16 -7.11
N ILE A 67 7.05 -6.41 -6.08
CA ILE A 67 7.51 -5.02 -6.19
C ILE A 67 8.84 -4.94 -5.43
N HIS A 68 9.89 -4.52 -6.10
CA HIS A 68 11.25 -4.44 -5.53
C HIS A 68 11.68 -5.80 -4.95
N ASN A 69 11.42 -6.88 -5.68
CA ASN A 69 11.77 -8.25 -5.29
C ASN A 69 11.06 -8.73 -4.01
N ARG A 70 9.93 -8.14 -3.66
CA ARG A 70 9.12 -8.54 -2.51
C ARG A 70 7.67 -8.72 -2.94
N SER A 71 7.08 -9.84 -2.59
CA SER A 71 5.66 -10.08 -2.86
C SER A 71 4.81 -9.25 -1.93
N LEU A 72 4.04 -8.33 -2.49
CA LEU A 72 3.15 -7.48 -1.70
C LEU A 72 2.06 -8.31 -1.02
N ILE A 73 1.72 -7.88 0.19
CA ILE A 73 0.52 -8.35 0.88
C ILE A 73 -0.46 -7.18 0.82
N VAL A 74 -1.60 -7.39 0.16
CA VAL A 74 -2.62 -6.35 0.05
C VAL A 74 -3.96 -6.97 0.44
N ARG A 75 -4.63 -6.36 1.41
CA ARG A 75 -5.93 -6.84 1.87
C ARG A 75 -6.75 -5.71 2.44
N LYS A 76 -8.07 -5.91 2.48
CA LYS A 76 -8.97 -4.95 3.10
C LYS A 76 -8.66 -4.84 4.58
N ALA A 77 -8.54 -3.61 5.04
CA ALA A 77 -8.30 -3.34 6.47
C ALA A 77 -9.61 -3.37 7.26
#